data_314584deac940714d332e38394cf809a
#
_entry.id   314584deac940714d332e38394cf809a
#
_cell.length_a   1.000
_cell.length_b   1.000
_cell.length_c   1.000
_cell.angle_alpha   90.00
_cell.angle_beta   90.00
_cell.angle_gamma   90.00
#
_symmetry.space_group_name_H-M   'P 1'
#
loop_
_entity.id
_entity.type
_entity.pdbx_description
1 polymer ?
#
loop_
_entity_poly.entity_id
_entity_poly.type
_entity_poly.pdbx_seq_one_letter_code
_entity_poly.pdbx_strand_id
1 'polypeptide(L)'
;MPDDKSPRSPAQAPRSYAEAGVDIDRGEAVPRILSAMASKAVSREIGGFAGGVPIDLSGYSEPRLLSTTDGVGSKILLARDLGDYSTIGIDLVAMCVNDLAVCGCSPSLFLD
;
A
#
# COMPACT_ATOMS: atom_id res chain seq x y z
N MET A 1 -39.11 19.75 20.36
CA MET A 1 -37.78 19.85 21.00
C MET A 1 -36.92 20.72 20.10
N PRO A 2 -36.37 21.86 20.55
CA PRO A 2 -35.51 22.68 19.72
C PRO A 2 -34.15 22.02 19.58
N ASP A 3 -33.66 21.89 18.33
CA ASP A 3 -32.32 21.48 17.99
C ASP A 3 -31.29 22.41 18.64
N ASP A 4 -30.53 21.88 19.59
CA ASP A 4 -29.37 22.56 20.16
C ASP A 4 -28.27 22.60 19.09
N LYS A 5 -28.23 23.67 18.31
CA LYS A 5 -27.17 24.01 17.36
C LYS A 5 -26.13 24.90 18.05
N SER A 6 -25.67 24.54 19.24
CA SER A 6 -24.47 25.18 19.77
C SER A 6 -23.31 24.94 18.84
N PRO A 7 -22.54 25.98 18.43
CA PRO A 7 -21.36 25.78 17.57
C PRO A 7 -20.35 24.93 18.33
N ARG A 8 -20.00 23.75 17.75
CA ARG A 8 -18.92 22.95 18.28
C ARG A 8 -17.66 23.82 18.33
N SER A 9 -17.05 23.90 19.49
CA SER A 9 -15.75 24.55 19.65
C SER A 9 -14.81 23.98 18.58
N PRO A 10 -14.06 24.81 17.85
CA PRO A 10 -13.11 24.31 16.87
C PRO A 10 -12.15 23.35 17.58
N ALA A 11 -12.15 22.08 17.17
CA ALA A 11 -11.22 21.10 17.67
C ALA A 11 -9.81 21.68 17.49
N GLN A 12 -9.03 21.77 18.57
CA GLN A 12 -7.65 22.23 18.47
C GLN A 12 -6.90 21.34 17.47
N ALA A 13 -6.19 21.97 16.53
CA ALA A 13 -5.36 21.24 15.60
C ALA A 13 -4.31 20.40 16.36
N PRO A 14 -4.04 19.16 15.93
CA PRO A 14 -3.05 18.32 16.58
C PRO A 14 -1.68 19.00 16.57
N ARG A 15 -0.96 18.94 17.69
CA ARG A 15 0.35 19.58 17.89
C ARG A 15 1.51 18.64 17.63
N SER A 16 1.22 17.34 17.47
CA SER A 16 2.21 16.30 17.16
C SER A 16 1.63 15.28 16.19
N TYR A 17 2.50 14.50 15.57
CA TYR A 17 2.08 13.38 14.73
C TYR A 17 1.25 12.35 15.52
N ALA A 18 1.63 12.07 16.77
CA ALA A 18 0.89 11.13 17.62
C ALA A 18 -0.53 11.63 17.93
N GLU A 19 -0.71 12.93 18.22
CA GLU A 19 -2.04 13.54 18.42
C GLU A 19 -2.86 13.52 17.12
N ALA A 20 -2.22 13.55 15.97
CA ALA A 20 -2.86 13.41 14.67
C ALA A 20 -3.19 11.94 14.32
N GLY A 21 -2.85 10.98 15.17
CA GLY A 21 -3.07 9.55 14.95
C GLY A 21 -1.98 8.88 14.12
N VAL A 22 -0.85 9.56 13.90
CA VAL A 22 0.30 9.00 13.17
C VAL A 22 1.29 8.41 14.16
N ASP A 23 1.46 7.10 14.11
CA ASP A 23 2.43 6.36 14.91
C ASP A 23 3.69 6.09 14.08
N ILE A 24 4.72 6.92 14.29
CA ILE A 24 5.98 6.85 13.53
C ILE A 24 6.70 5.52 13.82
N ASP A 25 6.70 5.07 15.07
CA ASP A 25 7.40 3.83 15.46
C ASP A 25 6.77 2.60 14.79
N ARG A 26 5.44 2.58 14.67
CA ARG A 26 4.73 1.56 13.90
C ARG A 26 5.06 1.63 12.42
N GLY A 27 5.13 2.83 11.85
CA GLY A 27 5.53 3.03 10.46
C GLY A 27 6.92 2.46 10.19
N GLU A 28 7.87 2.70 11.08
CA GLU A 28 9.25 2.16 10.98
C GLU A 28 9.35 0.65 11.23
N ALA A 29 8.38 0.06 11.93
CA ALA A 29 8.38 -1.38 12.16
C ALA A 29 8.07 -2.19 10.89
N VAL A 30 7.26 -1.65 9.97
CA VAL A 30 6.85 -2.34 8.73
C VAL A 30 8.05 -2.68 7.85
N PRO A 31 8.95 -1.76 7.47
CA PRO A 31 10.15 -2.09 6.70
C PRO A 31 11.04 -3.12 7.39
N ARG A 32 11.14 -3.08 8.72
CA ARG A 32 11.93 -4.07 9.48
C ARG A 32 11.35 -5.47 9.39
N ILE A 33 10.01 -5.59 9.51
CA ILE A 33 9.30 -6.87 9.36
C ILE A 33 9.50 -7.40 7.94
N LEU A 34 9.29 -6.57 6.93
CA LEU A 34 9.45 -6.97 5.54
C LEU A 34 10.89 -7.38 5.21
N SER A 35 11.88 -6.64 5.70
CA SER A 35 13.30 -6.98 5.51
C SER A 35 13.71 -8.30 6.17
N ALA A 36 13.03 -8.67 7.25
CA ALA A 36 13.26 -9.94 7.94
C ALA A 36 12.59 -11.13 7.24
N MET A 37 11.67 -10.89 6.30
CA MET A 37 11.02 -11.95 5.53
C MET A 37 12.02 -12.55 4.54
N ALA A 38 12.35 -13.83 4.69
CA ALA A 38 13.21 -14.57 3.78
C ALA A 38 12.49 -14.88 2.46
N SER A 39 12.14 -13.85 1.70
CA SER A 39 11.43 -13.96 0.43
C SER A 39 12.22 -13.34 -0.71
N LYS A 40 12.23 -14.01 -1.85
CA LYS A 40 12.81 -13.46 -3.09
C LYS A 40 11.98 -12.31 -3.66
N ALA A 41 10.73 -12.16 -3.22
CA ALA A 41 9.83 -11.11 -3.65
C ALA A 41 10.09 -9.78 -2.93
N VAL A 42 10.81 -9.80 -1.81
CA VAL A 42 11.14 -8.58 -1.05
C VAL A 42 12.49 -8.05 -1.49
N SER A 43 12.53 -6.81 -1.98
CA SER A 43 13.78 -6.15 -2.35
C SER A 43 14.69 -5.99 -1.13
N ARG A 44 16.01 -6.14 -1.32
CA ARG A 44 17.01 -5.86 -0.28
C ARG A 44 17.16 -4.36 0.02
N GLU A 45 16.63 -3.52 -0.85
CA GLU A 45 16.68 -2.05 -0.74
C GLU A 45 15.46 -1.47 0.00
N ILE A 46 14.64 -2.35 0.60
CA ILE A 46 13.46 -1.92 1.35
C ILE A 46 13.87 -1.13 2.60
N GLY A 47 13.11 -0.07 2.92
CA GLY A 47 13.29 0.74 4.12
C GLY A 47 13.97 2.08 3.88
N GLY A 48 14.38 2.40 2.65
CA GLY A 48 14.81 3.74 2.23
C GLY A 48 13.63 4.59 1.74
N PHE A 49 13.93 5.83 1.30
CA PHE A 49 12.92 6.70 0.64
C PHE A 49 12.60 6.25 -0.78
N ALA A 50 13.45 5.43 -1.37
CA ALA A 50 13.25 4.84 -2.68
C ALA A 50 13.88 3.45 -2.70
N GLY A 51 13.29 2.57 -3.46
CA GLY A 51 13.82 1.24 -3.73
C GLY A 51 13.67 0.92 -5.20
N GLY A 52 14.28 -0.15 -5.66
CA GLY A 52 14.23 -0.55 -7.05
C GLY A 52 14.57 -2.01 -7.26
N VAL A 53 14.35 -2.44 -8.49
CA VAL A 53 14.74 -3.77 -8.97
C VAL A 53 15.44 -3.61 -10.31
N PRO A 54 16.45 -4.42 -10.62
CA PRO A 54 17.02 -4.44 -11.95
C PRO A 54 15.97 -4.89 -12.97
N ILE A 55 15.91 -4.19 -14.11
CA ILE A 55 15.02 -4.55 -15.21
C ILE A 55 15.90 -5.13 -16.33
N ASP A 56 15.62 -6.37 -16.72
CA ASP A 56 16.23 -6.97 -17.89
C ASP A 56 15.46 -6.56 -19.15
N LEU A 57 16.09 -5.75 -19.98
CA LEU A 57 15.55 -5.29 -21.26
C LEU A 57 16.07 -6.10 -22.46
N SER A 58 16.86 -7.15 -22.20
CA SER A 58 17.36 -8.02 -23.26
C SER A 58 16.20 -8.70 -24.01
N GLY A 59 16.28 -8.72 -25.32
CA GLY A 59 15.21 -9.29 -26.16
C GLY A 59 14.09 -8.33 -26.57
N TYR A 60 14.11 -7.09 -26.07
CA TYR A 60 13.15 -6.06 -26.48
C TYR A 60 13.80 -5.08 -27.46
N SER A 61 13.18 -4.87 -28.63
CA SER A 61 13.62 -3.84 -29.58
C SER A 61 13.10 -2.45 -29.20
N GLU A 62 11.90 -2.39 -28.65
CA GLU A 62 11.24 -1.15 -28.20
C GLU A 62 10.62 -1.39 -26.81
N PRO A 63 11.42 -1.40 -25.75
CA PRO A 63 10.91 -1.68 -24.42
C PRO A 63 9.95 -0.58 -23.95
N ARG A 64 8.84 -0.97 -23.35
CA ARG A 64 7.88 -0.07 -22.70
C ARG A 64 7.65 -0.52 -21.26
N LEU A 65 7.72 0.42 -20.34
CA LEU A 65 7.32 0.20 -18.97
C LEU A 65 5.87 0.66 -18.80
N LEU A 66 5.00 -0.27 -18.42
CA LEU A 66 3.62 0.03 -18.04
C LEU A 66 3.52 -0.03 -16.53
N SER A 67 2.69 0.85 -15.97
CA SER A 67 2.36 0.85 -14.56
C SER A 67 0.86 1.02 -14.38
N THR A 68 0.34 0.45 -13.32
CA THR A 68 -1.05 0.57 -12.90
C THR A 68 -1.10 0.78 -11.40
N THR A 69 -2.23 1.25 -10.91
CA THR A 69 -2.52 1.36 -9.49
C THR A 69 -3.97 1.02 -9.27
N ASP A 70 -4.23 0.14 -8.31
CA ASP A 70 -5.58 -0.26 -7.93
C ASP A 70 -5.61 -0.58 -6.44
N GLY A 71 -6.79 -0.80 -5.90
CA GLY A 71 -7.01 -1.14 -4.49
C GLY A 71 -8.03 -2.24 -4.33
N VAL A 72 -8.15 -2.77 -3.13
CA VAL A 72 -9.11 -3.84 -2.82
C VAL A 72 -10.58 -3.38 -2.80
N GLY A 73 -10.83 -2.07 -2.95
CA GLY A 73 -12.16 -1.51 -2.97
C GLY A 73 -12.92 -1.72 -1.65
N SER A 74 -14.24 -1.84 -1.73
CA SER A 74 -15.11 -2.02 -0.56
C SER A 74 -14.90 -3.34 0.20
N LYS A 75 -14.15 -4.29 -0.35
CA LYS A 75 -13.79 -5.55 0.31
C LYS A 75 -13.08 -5.33 1.64
N ILE A 76 -12.33 -4.23 1.78
CA ILE A 76 -11.66 -3.86 3.03
C ILE A 76 -12.66 -3.61 4.17
N LEU A 77 -13.86 -3.12 3.87
CA LEU A 77 -14.90 -2.90 4.87
C LEU A 77 -15.40 -4.24 5.42
N LEU A 78 -15.59 -5.23 4.54
CA LEU A 78 -15.97 -6.57 4.95
C LEU A 78 -14.87 -7.23 5.79
N ALA A 79 -13.62 -7.15 5.39
CA ALA A 79 -12.48 -7.64 6.16
C ALA A 79 -12.45 -7.02 7.57
N ARG A 80 -12.67 -5.71 7.66
CA ARG A 80 -12.77 -4.99 8.93
C ARG A 80 -13.91 -5.51 9.80
N ASP A 81 -15.10 -5.68 9.23
CA ASP A 81 -16.29 -6.09 9.97
C ASP A 81 -16.17 -7.55 10.46
N LEU A 82 -15.45 -8.41 9.73
CA LEU A 82 -15.12 -9.77 10.12
C LEU A 82 -13.88 -9.87 11.03
N GLY A 83 -13.08 -8.83 11.11
CA GLY A 83 -11.79 -8.84 11.83
C GLY A 83 -10.74 -9.76 11.17
N ASP A 84 -10.90 -10.09 9.90
CA ASP A 84 -9.99 -10.98 9.16
C ASP A 84 -9.39 -10.25 7.94
N TYR A 85 -8.09 -10.03 7.98
CA TYR A 85 -7.30 -9.38 6.93
C TYR A 85 -6.33 -10.34 6.25
N SER A 86 -6.39 -11.63 6.54
CA SER A 86 -5.37 -12.61 6.14
C SER A 86 -5.17 -12.74 4.62
N THR A 87 -6.18 -12.42 3.81
CA THR A 87 -6.14 -12.52 2.35
C THR A 87 -6.11 -11.16 1.63
N ILE A 88 -6.28 -10.06 2.36
CA ILE A 88 -6.44 -8.73 1.76
C ILE A 88 -5.22 -8.32 0.93
N GLY A 89 -4.00 -8.65 1.37
CA GLY A 89 -2.79 -8.37 0.62
C GLY A 89 -2.68 -9.16 -0.68
N ILE A 90 -3.21 -10.39 -0.71
CA ILE A 90 -3.29 -11.20 -1.93
C ILE A 90 -4.24 -10.54 -2.93
N ASP A 91 -5.39 -10.09 -2.45
CA ASP A 91 -6.37 -9.38 -3.28
C ASP A 91 -5.79 -8.08 -3.85
N LEU A 92 -5.06 -7.30 -3.04
CA LEU A 92 -4.44 -6.05 -3.47
C LEU A 92 -3.46 -6.27 -4.63
N VAL A 93 -2.56 -7.22 -4.49
CA VAL A 93 -1.60 -7.55 -5.54
C VAL A 93 -2.33 -8.10 -6.78
N ALA A 94 -3.34 -8.95 -6.60
CA ALA A 94 -4.10 -9.53 -7.71
C ALA A 94 -4.84 -8.46 -8.53
N MET A 95 -5.42 -7.43 -7.89
CA MET A 95 -6.09 -6.34 -8.60
C MET A 95 -5.11 -5.61 -9.54
N CYS A 96 -3.94 -5.23 -9.05
CA CYS A 96 -2.91 -4.58 -9.86
C CYS A 96 -2.36 -5.51 -10.97
N VAL A 97 -2.10 -6.78 -10.65
CA VAL A 97 -1.57 -7.76 -11.62
C VAL A 97 -2.56 -8.00 -12.77
N ASN A 98 -3.85 -8.07 -12.46
CA ASN A 98 -4.88 -8.29 -13.49
C ASN A 98 -4.89 -7.17 -14.54
N ASP A 99 -4.74 -5.92 -14.12
CA ASP A 99 -4.68 -4.78 -15.06
C ASP A 99 -3.47 -4.88 -16.01
N LEU A 100 -2.32 -5.30 -15.51
CA LEU A 100 -1.15 -5.52 -16.35
C LEU A 100 -1.33 -6.73 -17.27
N ALA A 101 -1.94 -7.79 -16.76
CA ALA A 101 -2.16 -9.03 -17.53
C ALA A 101 -3.07 -8.80 -18.74
N VAL A 102 -4.14 -8.01 -18.61
CA VAL A 102 -5.01 -7.69 -19.75
C VAL A 102 -4.31 -6.81 -20.79
N CYS A 103 -3.25 -6.10 -20.42
CA CYS A 103 -2.38 -5.38 -21.33
C CYS A 103 -1.27 -6.25 -21.95
N GLY A 104 -1.22 -7.54 -21.63
CA GLY A 104 -0.19 -8.47 -22.09
C GLY A 104 1.17 -8.29 -21.41
N CYS A 105 1.20 -7.68 -20.22
CA CYS A 105 2.42 -7.41 -19.46
C CYS A 105 2.66 -8.46 -18.37
N SER A 106 3.94 -8.71 -18.09
CA SER A 106 4.34 -9.47 -16.90
C SER A 106 4.68 -8.52 -15.75
N PRO A 107 4.15 -8.73 -14.55
CA PRO A 107 4.45 -7.88 -13.40
C PRO A 107 5.91 -8.09 -12.97
N SER A 108 6.61 -7.00 -12.67
CA SER A 108 8.02 -7.01 -12.24
C SER A 108 8.23 -6.37 -10.88
N LEU A 109 7.41 -5.40 -10.52
CA LEU A 109 7.54 -4.64 -9.28
C LEU A 109 6.16 -4.28 -8.75
N PHE A 110 5.99 -4.41 -7.45
CA PHE A 110 4.84 -3.91 -6.71
C PHE A 110 5.34 -2.87 -5.70
N LEU A 111 4.65 -1.75 -5.62
CA LEU A 111 4.93 -0.66 -4.69
C LEU A 111 3.71 -0.46 -3.79
N ASP A 112 3.96 -0.40 -2.47
CA ASP A 112 2.96 -0.10 -1.45
C ASP A 112 3.51 0.91 -0.45
#